data_7b87f799cb04fe5ef38496b26d0dee8b
#
_entry.id   7b87f799cb04fe5ef38496b26d0dee8b
#
_cell.length_a   1.000
_cell.length_b   1.000
_cell.length_c   1.000
_cell.angle_alpha   90.00
_cell.angle_beta   90.00
_cell.angle_gamma   90.00
#
_symmetry.space_group_name_H-M   'P 1'
#
loop_
_entity.id
_entity.type
_entity.pdbx_description
1 polymer ?
#
loop_
_entity_poly.entity_id
_entity_poly.type
_entity_poly.pdbx_seq_one_letter_code
_entity_poly.pdbx_strand_id
1 'polypeptide(L)'
;MLRIFTLCVLVCSSLSVLALDSVPKNEYRERRVKLSASLHGGAAVLFAATEPLLDFMPYRQDSDFYYLTGWTEPGAALVIVGEGPETVLPRIGTKVPAHFYREILFLPERNFVLEKYTGAKLDAAAMDAAAKAGVDAVMPMRELPGVLAQFAEADRRRLQTFWWQTDFEAGNSVMRFLGASMGNDAAPAAHDVRALTMPLRSVKSPAEIALLKKASDASIKAQLAGMKAIKPGVTERTVAGVEIAESMKQGCERESYAPIVGAGPNSVTLHYSDNAATIKAGEVVLIDAACEYSMYASDITRTMPATGHFTARQKEIYEIVLGAQQAAAAAFVAGKMRLGNVSERGADVSDTLDKVAFDYINTHGKDLHGEPLGKYFLHGLGHSVGIDVHDPYDPAKPLDRGNVFTIEPGVYIPEEQIGVRIEDVVYVNDEGRLVDLIGPLAHTAKEVEAAMR
;
A
#
# COMPACT_ATOMS: atom_id res chain seq x y z
N MET A 1 -6.52 -69.67 -13.88
CA MET A 1 -5.50 -68.60 -13.69
C MET A 1 -6.10 -67.29 -14.12
N LEU A 2 -6.60 -66.52 -13.16
CA LEU A 2 -7.25 -65.23 -13.39
C LEU A 2 -6.20 -64.13 -13.17
N ARG A 3 -5.82 -63.40 -14.22
CA ARG A 3 -4.89 -62.23 -14.10
C ARG A 3 -5.70 -61.01 -13.76
N ILE A 4 -5.53 -60.51 -12.51
CA ILE A 4 -6.05 -59.21 -12.08
C ILE A 4 -5.12 -58.13 -12.62
N PHE A 5 -5.63 -57.28 -13.54
CA PHE A 5 -4.99 -56.06 -13.95
C PHE A 5 -5.31 -54.94 -12.93
N THR A 6 -4.33 -54.53 -12.14
CA THR A 6 -4.44 -53.40 -11.29
C THR A 6 -4.25 -52.13 -12.10
N LEU A 7 -5.32 -51.37 -12.27
CA LEU A 7 -5.30 -50.06 -12.97
C LEU A 7 -4.79 -49.02 -11.93
N CYS A 8 -3.53 -48.59 -12.06
CA CYS A 8 -3.02 -47.43 -11.35
C CYS A 8 -3.61 -46.18 -11.98
N VAL A 9 -4.61 -45.56 -11.31
CA VAL A 9 -5.06 -44.22 -11.62
C VAL A 9 -4.03 -43.27 -11.06
N LEU A 10 -3.17 -42.70 -11.96
CA LEU A 10 -2.35 -41.53 -11.65
C LEU A 10 -3.31 -40.34 -11.46
N VAL A 11 -3.58 -39.96 -10.21
CA VAL A 11 -4.15 -38.66 -9.90
C VAL A 11 -3.04 -37.63 -10.16
N CYS A 12 -3.02 -37.06 -11.37
CA CYS A 12 -2.31 -35.82 -11.62
C CYS A 12 -2.99 -34.74 -10.76
N SER A 13 -2.49 -34.52 -9.55
CA SER A 13 -2.71 -33.25 -8.87
C SER A 13 -2.06 -32.19 -9.75
N SER A 14 -2.88 -31.49 -10.53
CA SER A 14 -2.48 -30.23 -11.15
C SER A 14 -2.04 -29.31 -10.01
N LEU A 15 -0.74 -29.17 -9.81
CA LEU A 15 -0.17 -28.05 -9.09
C LEU A 15 -0.65 -26.82 -9.86
N SER A 16 -1.74 -26.21 -9.38
CA SER A 16 -2.11 -24.87 -9.78
C SER A 16 -0.87 -24.04 -9.51
N VAL A 17 -0.23 -23.53 -10.55
CA VAL A 17 0.67 -22.40 -10.43
C VAL A 17 -0.18 -21.38 -9.72
N LEU A 18 0.14 -21.07 -8.46
CA LEU A 18 -0.56 -20.08 -7.66
C LEU A 18 -0.38 -18.75 -8.40
N ALA A 19 -1.37 -18.39 -9.21
CA ALA A 19 -1.51 -17.01 -9.63
C ALA A 19 -1.64 -16.19 -8.34
N LEU A 20 -1.04 -14.99 -8.32
CA LEU A 20 -1.23 -14.04 -7.22
C LEU A 20 -2.71 -13.96 -6.88
N ASP A 21 -3.04 -14.00 -5.60
CA ASP A 21 -4.39 -13.72 -5.16
C ASP A 21 -4.80 -12.32 -5.63
N SER A 22 -6.06 -12.11 -5.85
CA SER A 22 -6.59 -10.81 -6.26
C SER A 22 -8.02 -10.64 -5.74
N VAL A 23 -8.48 -9.42 -5.69
CA VAL A 23 -9.92 -9.19 -5.49
C VAL A 23 -10.70 -9.79 -6.68
N PRO A 24 -11.99 -10.14 -6.51
CA PRO A 24 -12.81 -10.67 -7.59
C PRO A 24 -12.82 -9.74 -8.82
N LYS A 25 -12.76 -10.29 -10.03
CA LYS A 25 -12.68 -9.50 -11.28
C LYS A 25 -13.80 -8.47 -11.46
N ASN A 26 -15.01 -8.79 -11.00
CA ASN A 26 -16.13 -7.85 -11.05
C ASN A 26 -15.90 -6.62 -10.16
N GLU A 27 -15.14 -6.73 -9.09
CA GLU A 27 -14.86 -5.61 -8.19
C GLU A 27 -14.03 -4.51 -8.89
N TYR A 28 -13.06 -4.86 -9.73
CA TYR A 28 -12.34 -3.87 -10.54
C TYR A 28 -13.29 -3.10 -11.45
N ARG A 29 -14.27 -3.78 -12.05
CA ARG A 29 -15.30 -3.10 -12.87
C ARG A 29 -16.19 -2.18 -12.03
N GLU A 30 -16.61 -2.61 -10.86
CA GLU A 30 -17.42 -1.79 -9.93
C GLU A 30 -16.66 -0.51 -9.51
N ARG A 31 -15.34 -0.61 -9.29
CA ARG A 31 -14.49 0.54 -8.99
C ARG A 31 -14.43 1.52 -10.18
N ARG A 32 -14.28 1.02 -11.41
CA ARG A 32 -14.32 1.85 -12.62
C ARG A 32 -15.70 2.49 -12.86
N VAL A 33 -16.77 1.81 -12.57
CA VAL A 33 -18.13 2.37 -12.62
C VAL A 33 -18.28 3.53 -11.62
N LYS A 34 -17.79 3.37 -10.37
CA LYS A 34 -17.79 4.43 -9.37
C LYS A 34 -16.96 5.63 -9.83
N LEU A 35 -15.76 5.39 -10.37
CA LEU A 35 -14.92 6.45 -10.93
C LEU A 35 -15.62 7.15 -12.10
N SER A 36 -16.21 6.40 -13.03
CA SER A 36 -16.96 6.95 -14.18
C SER A 36 -18.09 7.87 -13.71
N ALA A 37 -18.83 7.50 -12.67
CA ALA A 37 -19.87 8.36 -12.08
C ALA A 37 -19.30 9.67 -11.51
N SER A 38 -18.09 9.62 -10.88
CA SER A 38 -17.44 10.79 -10.32
C SER A 38 -16.83 11.73 -11.37
N LEU A 39 -16.67 11.28 -12.61
CA LEU A 39 -16.19 12.10 -13.72
C LEU A 39 -17.25 13.11 -14.24
N HIS A 40 -18.52 12.96 -13.88
CA HIS A 40 -19.61 13.85 -14.28
C HIS A 40 -19.65 14.17 -15.80
N GLY A 41 -19.48 13.13 -16.62
CA GLY A 41 -19.37 13.27 -18.08
C GLY A 41 -17.96 13.56 -18.59
N GLY A 42 -16.98 13.74 -17.73
CA GLY A 42 -15.56 13.89 -18.06
C GLY A 42 -14.91 12.59 -18.56
N ALA A 43 -13.64 12.66 -18.86
CA ALA A 43 -12.81 11.51 -19.23
C ALA A 43 -11.55 11.45 -18.39
N ALA A 44 -11.06 10.24 -18.11
CA ALA A 44 -9.83 10.02 -17.38
C ALA A 44 -8.90 9.08 -18.13
N VAL A 45 -7.59 9.32 -18.02
CA VAL A 45 -6.54 8.39 -18.41
C VAL A 45 -5.61 8.10 -17.24
N LEU A 46 -5.34 6.81 -17.04
CA LEU A 46 -4.34 6.33 -16.07
C LEU A 46 -3.31 5.49 -16.82
N PHE A 47 -2.07 5.54 -16.38
CA PHE A 47 -0.97 4.79 -16.96
C PHE A 47 -0.48 3.72 -15.99
N ALA A 48 -0.24 2.54 -16.54
CA ALA A 48 0.53 1.49 -15.87
C ALA A 48 1.96 1.98 -15.65
N ALA A 49 2.61 1.49 -14.60
CA ALA A 49 4.03 1.69 -14.42
C ALA A 49 4.82 1.17 -15.62
N THR A 50 5.95 1.80 -15.89
CA THR A 50 6.86 1.37 -16.96
C THR A 50 7.72 0.19 -16.50
N GLU A 51 8.20 -0.60 -17.43
CA GLU A 51 9.17 -1.66 -17.12
C GLU A 51 10.45 -1.03 -16.57
N PRO A 52 11.01 -1.54 -15.45
CA PRO A 52 12.29 -1.03 -14.94
C PRO A 52 13.38 -1.10 -16.01
N LEU A 53 14.21 -0.06 -16.11
CA LEU A 53 15.34 -0.01 -17.07
C LEU A 53 16.38 -1.11 -16.84
N LEU A 54 16.43 -1.63 -15.62
CA LEU A 54 17.31 -2.73 -15.22
C LEU A 54 16.47 -3.91 -14.79
N ASP A 55 16.65 -5.05 -15.43
CA ASP A 55 15.93 -6.31 -15.19
C ASP A 55 16.13 -6.93 -13.80
N PHE A 56 16.87 -6.24 -12.93
CA PHE A 56 17.21 -6.74 -11.59
C PHE A 56 16.23 -6.31 -10.51
N MET A 57 15.33 -5.35 -10.81
CA MET A 57 14.31 -4.91 -9.87
C MET A 57 12.97 -5.54 -10.24
N PRO A 58 12.26 -6.19 -9.30
CA PRO A 58 10.93 -6.70 -9.55
C PRO A 58 9.99 -5.57 -10.00
N TYR A 59 9.21 -5.83 -11.06
CA TYR A 59 8.18 -4.90 -11.50
C TYR A 59 7.10 -4.74 -10.43
N ARG A 60 6.69 -3.50 -10.14
CA ARG A 60 5.52 -3.17 -9.35
C ARG A 60 4.63 -2.24 -10.14
N GLN A 61 3.36 -2.58 -10.21
CA GLN A 61 2.37 -1.78 -10.91
C GLN A 61 2.09 -0.45 -10.17
N ASP A 62 1.66 0.57 -10.92
CA ASP A 62 1.07 1.79 -10.36
C ASP A 62 -0.17 1.42 -9.53
N SER A 63 -0.28 2.03 -8.35
CA SER A 63 -1.28 1.64 -7.36
C SER A 63 -2.71 1.98 -7.81
N ASP A 64 -2.95 3.15 -8.41
CA ASP A 64 -4.27 3.53 -8.90
C ASP A 64 -4.65 2.73 -10.15
N PHE A 65 -3.68 2.47 -11.02
CA PHE A 65 -3.89 1.62 -12.19
C PHE A 65 -4.27 0.19 -11.78
N TYR A 66 -3.52 -0.39 -10.82
CA TYR A 66 -3.84 -1.72 -10.28
C TYR A 66 -5.19 -1.74 -9.58
N TYR A 67 -5.48 -0.74 -8.75
CA TYR A 67 -6.76 -0.63 -8.03
C TYR A 67 -7.97 -0.69 -8.97
N LEU A 68 -7.84 -0.10 -10.15
CA LEU A 68 -8.93 -0.05 -11.14
C LEU A 68 -8.95 -1.24 -12.11
N THR A 69 -7.85 -1.99 -12.26
CA THR A 69 -7.74 -2.98 -13.32
C THR A 69 -7.37 -4.38 -12.85
N GLY A 70 -6.61 -4.51 -11.77
CA GLY A 70 -5.92 -5.75 -11.42
C GLY A 70 -4.84 -6.16 -12.44
N TRP A 71 -4.46 -5.25 -13.34
CA TRP A 71 -3.52 -5.52 -14.43
C TRP A 71 -2.07 -5.48 -13.93
N THR A 72 -1.27 -6.47 -14.28
CA THR A 72 0.10 -6.64 -13.77
C THR A 72 1.18 -6.53 -14.85
N GLU A 73 0.81 -6.22 -16.10
CA GLU A 73 1.79 -5.99 -17.17
C GLU A 73 2.14 -4.50 -17.28
N PRO A 74 3.40 -4.15 -17.61
CA PRO A 74 3.86 -2.77 -17.71
C PRO A 74 3.36 -2.04 -18.97
N GLY A 75 3.40 -0.70 -18.91
CA GLY A 75 3.28 0.17 -20.07
C GLY A 75 1.90 0.26 -20.70
N ALA A 76 0.86 -0.24 -20.05
CA ALA A 76 -0.53 -0.10 -20.50
C ALA A 76 -1.07 1.31 -20.17
N ALA A 77 -2.22 1.68 -20.78
CA ALA A 77 -2.99 2.84 -20.37
C ALA A 77 -4.49 2.49 -20.33
N LEU A 78 -5.19 3.00 -19.32
CA LEU A 78 -6.63 2.83 -19.15
C LEU A 78 -7.33 4.18 -19.40
N VAL A 79 -8.30 4.19 -20.31
CA VAL A 79 -9.20 5.32 -20.51
C VAL A 79 -10.57 4.95 -19.97
N ILE A 80 -11.16 5.85 -19.15
CA ILE A 80 -12.50 5.75 -18.61
C ILE A 80 -13.26 7.03 -19.02
N VAL A 81 -14.49 6.85 -19.54
CA VAL A 81 -15.35 7.95 -19.91
C VAL A 81 -16.57 7.98 -18.99
N GLY A 82 -16.79 9.12 -18.37
CA GLY A 82 -17.92 9.35 -17.46
C GLY A 82 -19.28 9.32 -18.14
N GLU A 83 -20.33 9.15 -17.35
CA GLU A 83 -21.69 9.24 -17.83
C GLU A 83 -22.19 10.69 -17.75
N GLY A 84 -22.87 11.13 -18.81
CA GLY A 84 -23.45 12.46 -18.86
C GLY A 84 -24.16 12.71 -20.19
N PRO A 85 -25.12 13.67 -20.24
CA PRO A 85 -25.94 13.92 -21.44
C PRO A 85 -25.11 14.47 -22.62
N GLU A 86 -23.96 15.10 -22.34
CA GLU A 86 -23.07 15.72 -23.35
C GLU A 86 -21.73 14.98 -23.45
N THR A 87 -21.64 13.74 -22.94
CA THR A 87 -20.41 12.96 -22.92
C THR A 87 -19.87 12.75 -24.32
N VAL A 88 -18.63 13.20 -24.56
CA VAL A 88 -17.91 12.93 -25.80
C VAL A 88 -17.26 11.54 -25.69
N LEU A 89 -17.81 10.56 -26.41
CA LEU A 89 -17.18 9.25 -26.53
C LEU A 89 -16.10 9.31 -27.63
N PRO A 90 -14.92 8.73 -27.38
CA PRO A 90 -13.84 8.78 -28.34
C PRO A 90 -14.21 8.01 -29.62
N ARG A 91 -14.00 8.63 -30.75
CA ARG A 91 -14.14 7.97 -32.06
C ARG A 91 -12.88 7.18 -32.34
N ILE A 92 -13.04 5.86 -32.47
CA ILE A 92 -11.94 4.95 -32.69
C ILE A 92 -12.02 4.35 -34.08
N GLY A 93 -10.90 4.47 -34.82
CA GLY A 93 -10.78 3.95 -36.16
C GLY A 93 -11.53 4.74 -37.23
N THR A 94 -11.28 4.38 -38.49
CA THR A 94 -11.90 5.01 -39.68
C THR A 94 -13.07 4.25 -40.25
N LYS A 95 -13.39 3.07 -39.68
CA LYS A 95 -14.49 2.20 -40.16
C LYS A 95 -15.83 2.69 -39.66
N VAL A 96 -16.83 2.65 -40.49
CA VAL A 96 -18.24 2.92 -40.20
C VAL A 96 -19.00 1.60 -40.12
N PRO A 97 -19.80 1.33 -39.07
CA PRO A 97 -20.11 2.22 -37.94
C PRO A 97 -18.94 2.34 -36.95
N ALA A 98 -18.77 3.54 -36.36
CA ALA A 98 -17.84 3.76 -35.27
C ALA A 98 -18.34 3.03 -34.02
N HIS A 99 -17.44 2.33 -33.35
CA HIS A 99 -17.74 1.75 -32.04
C HIS A 99 -17.36 2.76 -30.96
N PHE A 100 -18.21 2.89 -29.96
CA PHE A 100 -18.03 3.78 -28.82
C PHE A 100 -17.92 2.93 -27.56
N TYR A 101 -16.82 3.10 -26.82
CA TYR A 101 -16.54 2.36 -25.59
C TYR A 101 -16.31 3.33 -24.44
N ARG A 102 -16.70 2.93 -23.22
CA ARG A 102 -16.48 3.72 -22.01
C ARG A 102 -15.23 3.32 -21.27
N GLU A 103 -14.82 2.07 -21.36
CA GLU A 103 -13.63 1.52 -20.72
C GLU A 103 -12.71 0.93 -21.79
N ILE A 104 -11.56 1.54 -21.99
CA ILE A 104 -10.61 1.11 -23.02
C ILE A 104 -9.25 0.90 -22.40
N LEU A 105 -8.71 -0.31 -22.50
CA LEU A 105 -7.33 -0.62 -22.14
C LEU A 105 -6.47 -0.57 -23.39
N PHE A 106 -5.42 0.24 -23.36
CA PHE A 106 -4.42 0.34 -24.41
C PHE A 106 -3.20 -0.49 -24.01
N LEU A 107 -2.78 -1.40 -24.87
CA LEU A 107 -1.62 -2.26 -24.63
C LEU A 107 -0.46 -1.90 -25.56
N PRO A 108 0.79 -1.96 -25.06
CA PRO A 108 1.98 -1.89 -25.92
C PRO A 108 1.91 -2.93 -27.02
N GLU A 109 2.56 -2.65 -28.16
CA GLU A 109 2.75 -3.66 -29.18
C GLU A 109 3.68 -4.76 -28.67
N ARG A 110 3.35 -6.01 -28.99
CA ARG A 110 4.16 -7.16 -28.58
C ARG A 110 5.56 -7.08 -29.17
N ASN A 111 6.55 -7.36 -28.33
CA ASN A 111 7.93 -7.50 -28.75
C ASN A 111 8.42 -8.91 -28.44
N PHE A 112 8.40 -9.79 -29.43
CA PHE A 112 8.77 -11.20 -29.28
C PHE A 112 10.23 -11.44 -28.83
N VAL A 113 11.10 -10.42 -28.98
CA VAL A 113 12.47 -10.50 -28.47
C VAL A 113 12.46 -10.25 -26.95
N LEU A 114 11.79 -9.20 -26.49
CA LEU A 114 11.66 -8.90 -25.06
C LEU A 114 10.85 -9.97 -24.32
N GLU A 115 9.82 -10.55 -24.96
CA GLU A 115 9.03 -11.62 -24.35
C GLU A 115 9.84 -12.89 -24.02
N LYS A 116 11.03 -13.06 -24.61
CA LYS A 116 11.96 -14.14 -24.21
C LYS A 116 12.56 -13.89 -22.82
N TYR A 117 12.60 -12.63 -22.37
CA TYR A 117 13.12 -12.23 -21.08
C TYR A 117 12.02 -12.00 -20.04
N THR A 118 10.89 -11.44 -20.46
CA THR A 118 9.83 -10.98 -19.55
C THR A 118 8.55 -11.82 -19.59
N GLY A 119 8.52 -12.88 -20.39
CA GLY A 119 7.33 -13.71 -20.60
C GLY A 119 6.39 -13.14 -21.67
N ALA A 120 5.47 -13.99 -22.15
CA ALA A 120 4.48 -13.61 -23.15
C ALA A 120 3.49 -12.56 -22.60
N LYS A 121 3.19 -11.54 -23.40
CA LYS A 121 2.25 -10.47 -23.07
C LYS A 121 0.92 -10.65 -23.81
N LEU A 122 -0.16 -10.06 -23.28
CA LEU A 122 -1.46 -10.07 -23.95
C LEU A 122 -1.38 -9.28 -25.25
N ASP A 123 -1.86 -9.89 -26.34
CA ASP A 123 -1.99 -9.21 -27.64
C ASP A 123 -3.30 -8.41 -27.69
N ALA A 124 -3.20 -7.11 -27.97
CA ALA A 124 -4.37 -6.26 -28.14
C ALA A 124 -5.29 -6.73 -29.31
N ALA A 125 -4.75 -7.45 -30.28
CA ALA A 125 -5.49 -8.00 -31.41
C ALA A 125 -6.17 -9.35 -31.10
N ALA A 126 -5.94 -9.96 -29.93
CA ALA A 126 -6.58 -11.21 -29.55
C ALA A 126 -8.09 -11.02 -29.39
N MET A 127 -8.88 -11.93 -29.96
CA MET A 127 -10.35 -11.83 -29.93
C MET A 127 -10.95 -11.81 -28.52
N ASP A 128 -10.26 -12.39 -27.56
CA ASP A 128 -10.68 -12.46 -26.14
C ASP A 128 -9.97 -11.45 -25.23
N ALA A 129 -9.20 -10.51 -25.81
CA ALA A 129 -8.41 -9.56 -25.04
C ALA A 129 -9.27 -8.73 -24.07
N ALA A 130 -10.40 -8.18 -24.52
CA ALA A 130 -11.30 -7.41 -23.67
C ALA A 130 -11.89 -8.24 -22.53
N ALA A 131 -12.27 -9.49 -22.79
CA ALA A 131 -12.80 -10.39 -21.76
C ALA A 131 -11.70 -10.77 -20.73
N LYS A 132 -10.47 -10.99 -21.18
CA LYS A 132 -9.32 -11.26 -20.31
C LYS A 132 -9.00 -10.06 -19.40
N ALA A 133 -9.01 -8.87 -19.99
CA ALA A 133 -8.74 -7.61 -19.27
C ALA A 133 -9.95 -7.12 -18.43
N GLY A 134 -11.17 -7.63 -18.69
CA GLY A 134 -12.38 -7.23 -17.98
C GLY A 134 -12.84 -5.79 -18.28
N VAL A 135 -12.57 -5.28 -19.49
CA VAL A 135 -12.92 -3.95 -19.99
C VAL A 135 -13.81 -4.05 -21.25
N ASP A 136 -14.37 -2.92 -21.69
CA ASP A 136 -15.23 -2.92 -22.89
C ASP A 136 -14.43 -3.16 -24.17
N ALA A 137 -13.20 -2.63 -24.25
CA ALA A 137 -12.32 -2.80 -25.39
C ALA A 137 -10.84 -2.82 -25.00
N VAL A 138 -10.04 -3.56 -25.75
CA VAL A 138 -8.57 -3.51 -25.72
C VAL A 138 -8.08 -3.02 -27.08
N MET A 139 -7.13 -2.08 -27.07
CA MET A 139 -6.59 -1.45 -28.27
C MET A 139 -5.07 -1.36 -28.24
N PRO A 140 -4.41 -1.31 -29.40
CA PRO A 140 -2.97 -1.08 -29.43
C PRO A 140 -2.64 0.35 -28.99
N MET A 141 -1.52 0.52 -28.29
CA MET A 141 -1.07 1.79 -27.72
C MET A 141 -0.95 2.92 -28.77
N ARG A 142 -0.68 2.59 -30.03
CA ARG A 142 -0.60 3.58 -31.12
C ARG A 142 -1.91 4.34 -31.39
N GLU A 143 -3.04 3.85 -30.92
CA GLU A 143 -4.35 4.52 -31.06
C GLU A 143 -4.58 5.57 -29.94
N LEU A 144 -3.86 5.50 -28.82
CA LEU A 144 -4.04 6.35 -27.65
C LEU A 144 -3.87 7.84 -27.97
N PRO A 145 -2.85 8.31 -28.77
CA PRO A 145 -2.66 9.73 -29.06
C PRO A 145 -3.92 10.38 -29.63
N GLY A 146 -4.56 9.71 -30.58
CA GLY A 146 -5.79 10.21 -31.22
C GLY A 146 -6.98 10.34 -30.25
N VAL A 147 -7.05 9.44 -29.25
CA VAL A 147 -8.09 9.47 -28.20
C VAL A 147 -7.81 10.61 -27.23
N LEU A 148 -6.58 10.73 -26.72
CA LEU A 148 -6.21 11.80 -25.78
C LEU A 148 -6.39 13.19 -26.42
N ALA A 149 -6.08 13.35 -27.72
CA ALA A 149 -6.27 14.60 -28.43
C ALA A 149 -7.76 15.04 -28.46
N GLN A 150 -8.69 14.10 -28.61
CA GLN A 150 -10.13 14.40 -28.57
C GLN A 150 -10.56 14.92 -27.18
N PHE A 151 -10.07 14.29 -26.10
CA PHE A 151 -10.36 14.73 -24.73
C PHE A 151 -9.74 16.08 -24.40
N ALA A 152 -8.46 16.28 -24.77
CA ALA A 152 -7.79 17.56 -24.58
C ALA A 152 -8.46 18.71 -25.32
N GLU A 153 -8.98 18.47 -26.53
CA GLU A 153 -9.76 19.45 -27.29
C GLU A 153 -11.10 19.74 -26.61
N ALA A 154 -11.80 18.71 -26.11
CA ALA A 154 -13.05 18.87 -25.39
C ALA A 154 -12.85 19.67 -24.09
N ASP A 155 -11.76 19.39 -23.33
CA ASP A 155 -11.40 20.11 -22.10
C ASP A 155 -11.11 21.60 -22.38
N ARG A 156 -10.30 21.91 -23.42
CA ARG A 156 -10.05 23.29 -23.83
C ARG A 156 -11.31 24.07 -24.20
N ARG A 157 -12.27 23.38 -24.79
CA ARG A 157 -13.58 23.98 -25.12
C ARG A 157 -14.54 24.00 -23.93
N ARG A 158 -14.14 23.50 -22.76
CA ARG A 158 -14.97 23.37 -21.55
C ARG A 158 -16.25 22.56 -21.77
N LEU A 159 -16.22 21.61 -22.70
CA LEU A 159 -17.30 20.66 -22.96
C LEU A 159 -17.23 19.45 -22.06
N GLN A 160 -15.99 19.02 -21.67
CA GLN A 160 -15.74 17.82 -20.90
C GLN A 160 -14.40 17.94 -20.15
N THR A 161 -14.39 17.71 -18.85
CA THR A 161 -13.14 17.74 -18.06
C THR A 161 -12.28 16.53 -18.38
N PHE A 162 -10.98 16.75 -18.60
CA PHE A 162 -10.02 15.67 -18.81
C PHE A 162 -9.10 15.52 -17.61
N TRP A 163 -9.10 14.32 -17.04
CA TRP A 163 -8.38 13.93 -15.83
C TRP A 163 -7.22 13.01 -16.16
N TRP A 164 -6.07 13.15 -15.48
CA TRP A 164 -4.96 12.20 -15.56
C TRP A 164 -4.15 12.20 -14.27
N GLN A 165 -3.23 11.24 -14.10
CA GLN A 165 -2.23 11.29 -13.03
C GLN A 165 -1.25 12.42 -13.33
N THR A 166 -1.09 13.36 -12.41
CA THR A 166 -0.27 14.58 -12.63
C THR A 166 1.16 14.47 -12.08
N ASP A 167 1.57 13.30 -11.61
CA ASP A 167 2.97 13.06 -11.25
C ASP A 167 3.89 13.12 -12.47
N PHE A 168 5.20 13.19 -12.19
CA PHE A 168 6.20 13.41 -13.22
C PHE A 168 6.17 12.35 -14.33
N GLU A 169 6.03 11.07 -13.99
CA GLU A 169 6.10 9.97 -14.96
C GLU A 169 4.83 9.92 -15.83
N ALA A 170 3.68 9.89 -15.21
CA ALA A 170 2.40 9.83 -15.93
C ALA A 170 2.10 11.14 -16.68
N GLY A 171 2.42 12.29 -16.08
CA GLY A 171 2.33 13.60 -16.73
C GLY A 171 3.20 13.68 -18.00
N ASN A 172 4.43 13.20 -17.94
CA ASN A 172 5.29 13.08 -19.13
C ASN A 172 4.71 12.15 -20.20
N SER A 173 4.06 11.05 -19.77
CA SER A 173 3.38 10.15 -20.70
C SER A 173 2.23 10.84 -21.42
N VAL A 174 1.37 11.57 -20.71
CA VAL A 174 0.31 12.40 -21.32
C VAL A 174 0.90 13.38 -22.32
N MET A 175 1.90 14.16 -21.92
CA MET A 175 2.52 15.17 -22.79
C MET A 175 3.21 14.54 -24.01
N ARG A 176 3.87 13.41 -23.86
CA ARG A 176 4.47 12.65 -24.97
C ARG A 176 3.42 12.23 -26.00
N PHE A 177 2.31 11.67 -25.56
CA PHE A 177 1.25 11.22 -26.46
C PHE A 177 0.50 12.39 -27.11
N LEU A 178 0.23 13.48 -26.37
CA LEU A 178 -0.40 14.68 -26.92
C LEU A 178 0.52 15.43 -27.91
N GLY A 179 1.81 15.53 -27.60
CA GLY A 179 2.81 16.15 -28.48
C GLY A 179 2.89 15.51 -29.85
N ALA A 180 2.68 14.20 -29.94
CA ALA A 180 2.61 13.47 -31.22
C ALA A 180 1.37 13.84 -32.07
N SER A 181 0.30 14.39 -31.46
CA SER A 181 -0.99 14.60 -32.12
C SER A 181 -1.35 16.09 -32.28
N MET A 182 -0.91 16.98 -31.38
CA MET A 182 -1.42 18.37 -31.27
C MET A 182 -0.34 19.45 -31.23
N GLY A 183 0.93 19.09 -31.12
CA GLY A 183 2.01 20.05 -30.89
C GLY A 183 2.07 20.59 -29.45
N ASN A 184 3.16 21.29 -29.10
CA ASN A 184 3.47 21.68 -27.72
C ASN A 184 2.50 22.69 -27.06
N ASP A 185 1.65 23.35 -27.84
CA ASP A 185 0.77 24.43 -27.35
C ASP A 185 -0.59 23.89 -26.79
N ALA A 186 -0.79 22.61 -26.73
CA ALA A 186 -2.09 21.98 -26.51
C ALA A 186 -2.23 21.25 -25.15
N ALA A 187 -1.43 21.60 -24.14
CA ALA A 187 -1.53 20.97 -22.84
C ALA A 187 -2.92 21.19 -22.22
N PRO A 188 -3.64 20.12 -21.82
CA PRO A 188 -4.89 20.26 -21.08
C PRO A 188 -4.64 20.83 -19.69
N ALA A 189 -5.70 21.30 -19.02
CA ALA A 189 -5.61 21.69 -17.62
C ALA A 189 -5.23 20.49 -16.74
N ALA A 190 -4.44 20.72 -15.69
CA ALA A 190 -3.99 19.65 -14.79
C ALA A 190 -5.10 19.27 -13.78
N HIS A 191 -5.92 18.31 -14.14
CA HIS A 191 -6.92 17.70 -13.24
C HIS A 191 -6.41 16.34 -12.80
N ASP A 192 -6.02 16.22 -11.52
CA ASP A 192 -5.45 14.99 -10.99
C ASP A 192 -6.55 13.97 -10.69
N VAL A 193 -6.56 12.87 -11.42
CA VAL A 193 -7.51 11.77 -11.23
C VAL A 193 -7.42 11.14 -9.85
N ARG A 194 -6.28 11.26 -9.15
CA ARG A 194 -6.10 10.74 -7.79
C ARG A 194 -7.03 11.41 -6.77
N ALA A 195 -7.48 12.63 -7.03
CA ALA A 195 -8.53 13.26 -6.23
C ALA A 195 -9.87 12.49 -6.27
N LEU A 196 -10.12 11.73 -7.35
CA LEU A 196 -11.32 10.91 -7.55
C LEU A 196 -11.12 9.46 -7.10
N THR A 197 -9.89 8.91 -7.17
CA THR A 197 -9.59 7.54 -6.73
C THR A 197 -9.37 7.48 -5.21
N MET A 198 -8.83 8.52 -4.58
CA MET A 198 -8.59 8.57 -3.14
C MET A 198 -9.82 8.21 -2.30
N PRO A 199 -11.02 8.79 -2.50
CA PRO A 199 -12.19 8.43 -1.72
C PRO A 199 -12.61 6.96 -1.90
N LEU A 200 -12.33 6.37 -3.05
CA LEU A 200 -12.62 4.96 -3.33
C LEU A 200 -11.63 4.05 -2.62
N ARG A 201 -10.33 4.39 -2.65
CA ARG A 201 -9.25 3.62 -2.01
C ARG A 201 -9.29 3.70 -0.49
N SER A 202 -9.73 4.83 0.07
CA SER A 202 -9.74 5.02 1.53
C SER A 202 -10.69 4.06 2.25
N VAL A 203 -11.73 3.54 1.58
CA VAL A 203 -12.69 2.56 2.13
C VAL A 203 -12.45 1.21 1.48
N LYS A 204 -11.90 0.26 2.23
CA LYS A 204 -11.51 -1.06 1.74
C LYS A 204 -12.71 -2.01 1.70
N SER A 205 -12.82 -2.78 0.63
CA SER A 205 -13.80 -3.86 0.51
C SER A 205 -13.43 -5.06 1.40
N PRO A 206 -14.37 -5.97 1.67
CA PRO A 206 -14.05 -7.23 2.37
C PRO A 206 -12.96 -8.07 1.69
N ALA A 207 -12.86 -8.01 0.34
CA ALA A 207 -11.82 -8.72 -0.39
C ALA A 207 -10.45 -8.06 -0.21
N GLU A 208 -10.38 -6.73 -0.17
CA GLU A 208 -9.16 -5.99 0.17
C GLU A 208 -8.71 -6.26 1.61
N ILE A 209 -9.64 -6.25 2.57
CA ILE A 209 -9.35 -6.62 3.97
C ILE A 209 -8.77 -8.04 4.07
N ALA A 210 -9.26 -8.99 3.27
CA ALA A 210 -8.74 -10.34 3.25
C ALA A 210 -7.28 -10.41 2.73
N LEU A 211 -6.89 -9.56 1.76
CA LEU A 211 -5.52 -9.47 1.26
C LEU A 211 -4.60 -8.77 2.27
N LEU A 212 -5.04 -7.66 2.86
CA LEU A 212 -4.34 -6.98 3.95
C LEU A 212 -4.08 -7.92 5.13
N LYS A 213 -5.08 -8.76 5.47
CA LYS A 213 -4.89 -9.78 6.51
C LYS A 213 -3.81 -10.80 6.14
N LYS A 214 -3.74 -11.24 4.88
CA LYS A 214 -2.67 -12.16 4.44
C LYS A 214 -1.29 -11.52 4.51
N ALA A 215 -1.16 -10.24 4.10
CA ALA A 215 0.07 -9.48 4.26
C ALA A 215 0.47 -9.37 5.74
N SER A 216 -0.49 -9.07 6.62
CA SER A 216 -0.28 -9.00 8.07
C SER A 216 0.10 -10.35 8.68
N ASP A 217 -0.61 -11.44 8.33
CA ASP A 217 -0.30 -12.80 8.82
C ASP A 217 1.13 -13.25 8.40
N ALA A 218 1.57 -12.87 7.19
CA ALA A 218 2.93 -13.14 6.71
C ALA A 218 3.96 -12.31 7.47
N SER A 219 3.70 -11.00 7.63
CA SER A 219 4.58 -10.06 8.34
C SER A 219 4.73 -10.41 9.83
N ILE A 220 3.66 -10.89 10.50
CA ILE A 220 3.73 -11.40 11.88
C ILE A 220 4.76 -12.53 12.01
N LYS A 221 4.81 -13.45 11.04
CA LYS A 221 5.77 -14.56 11.06
C LYS A 221 7.19 -14.07 10.81
N ALA A 222 7.35 -13.08 9.95
CA ALA A 222 8.63 -12.42 9.72
C ALA A 222 9.13 -11.73 11.00
N GLN A 223 8.30 -10.92 11.64
CA GLN A 223 8.60 -10.27 12.92
C GLN A 223 9.02 -11.29 14.01
N LEU A 224 8.30 -12.40 14.13
CA LEU A 224 8.68 -13.48 15.07
C LEU A 224 10.03 -14.11 14.74
N ALA A 225 10.38 -14.24 13.46
CA ALA A 225 11.68 -14.73 13.03
C ALA A 225 12.78 -13.70 13.32
N GLY A 226 12.54 -12.42 13.05
CA GLY A 226 13.42 -11.31 13.39
C GLY A 226 13.70 -11.22 14.89
N MET A 227 12.66 -11.28 15.74
CA MET A 227 12.78 -11.30 17.21
C MET A 227 13.72 -12.40 17.69
N LYS A 228 13.61 -13.61 17.15
CA LYS A 228 14.48 -14.74 17.49
C LYS A 228 15.92 -14.60 16.99
N ALA A 229 16.13 -13.81 15.93
CA ALA A 229 17.46 -13.55 15.39
C ALA A 229 18.24 -12.51 16.20
N ILE A 230 17.58 -11.68 17.01
CA ILE A 230 18.19 -10.65 17.83
C ILE A 230 19.05 -11.29 18.94
N LYS A 231 20.33 -10.93 18.95
CA LYS A 231 21.25 -11.20 20.07
C LYS A 231 22.51 -10.35 19.93
N PRO A 232 23.23 -10.06 21.02
CA PRO A 232 24.50 -9.33 20.95
C PRO A 232 25.49 -10.01 19.99
N GLY A 233 26.15 -9.20 19.15
CA GLY A 233 27.11 -9.65 18.14
C GLY A 233 26.50 -9.90 16.75
N VAL A 234 25.19 -9.96 16.62
CA VAL A 234 24.49 -10.02 15.32
C VAL A 234 24.39 -8.60 14.75
N THR A 235 24.43 -8.44 13.42
CA THR A 235 24.23 -7.16 12.77
C THR A 235 22.73 -6.88 12.54
N GLU A 236 22.33 -5.61 12.55
CA GLU A 236 20.98 -5.17 12.18
C GLU A 236 20.59 -5.73 10.80
N ARG A 237 21.53 -5.72 9.84
CA ARG A 237 21.33 -6.27 8.48
C ARG A 237 21.03 -7.77 8.47
N THR A 238 21.60 -8.53 9.40
CA THR A 238 21.29 -9.96 9.53
C THR A 238 19.83 -10.15 9.96
N VAL A 239 19.36 -9.33 10.91
CA VAL A 239 17.95 -9.37 11.36
C VAL A 239 17.03 -8.97 10.20
N ALA A 240 17.31 -7.87 9.50
CA ALA A 240 16.54 -7.46 8.31
C ALA A 240 16.50 -8.56 7.24
N GLY A 241 17.63 -9.24 6.99
CA GLY A 241 17.69 -10.36 6.05
C GLY A 241 16.83 -11.55 6.46
N VAL A 242 16.70 -11.82 7.77
CA VAL A 242 15.78 -12.87 8.30
C VAL A 242 14.32 -12.49 8.07
N GLU A 243 13.94 -11.22 8.31
CA GLU A 243 12.61 -10.69 8.04
C GLU A 243 12.23 -10.88 6.57
N ILE A 244 13.07 -10.42 5.64
CA ILE A 244 12.88 -10.54 4.20
C ILE A 244 12.72 -12.01 3.78
N ALA A 245 13.62 -12.88 4.25
CA ALA A 245 13.57 -14.29 3.89
C ALA A 245 12.30 -14.99 4.38
N GLU A 246 11.84 -14.68 5.59
CA GLU A 246 10.60 -15.26 6.11
C GLU A 246 9.37 -14.69 5.39
N SER A 247 9.33 -13.39 5.08
CA SER A 247 8.27 -12.75 4.29
C SER A 247 8.09 -13.44 2.94
N MET A 248 9.17 -13.64 2.20
CA MET A 248 9.15 -14.34 0.91
C MET A 248 8.69 -15.80 1.05
N LYS A 249 9.12 -16.50 2.09
CA LYS A 249 8.69 -17.88 2.40
C LYS A 249 7.19 -17.95 2.68
N GLN A 250 6.59 -16.88 3.22
CA GLN A 250 5.15 -16.81 3.46
C GLN A 250 4.34 -16.38 2.22
N GLY A 251 4.99 -16.09 1.10
CA GLY A 251 4.37 -15.79 -0.19
C GLY A 251 4.26 -14.31 -0.53
N CYS A 252 4.91 -13.43 0.24
CA CYS A 252 5.02 -12.01 -0.13
C CYS A 252 5.94 -11.84 -1.33
N GLU A 253 5.58 -10.94 -2.24
CA GLU A 253 6.37 -10.64 -3.42
C GLU A 253 7.54 -9.70 -3.12
N ARG A 254 7.40 -8.86 -2.09
CA ARG A 254 8.39 -7.88 -1.65
C ARG A 254 8.09 -7.37 -0.24
N GLU A 255 8.99 -6.57 0.28
CA GLU A 255 8.73 -5.76 1.47
C GLU A 255 7.79 -4.59 1.11
N SER A 256 6.92 -4.17 2.06
CA SER A 256 6.06 -2.99 1.92
C SER A 256 6.90 -1.70 1.85
N TYR A 257 8.04 -1.69 2.52
CA TYR A 257 9.03 -0.61 2.59
C TYR A 257 10.39 -1.20 2.97
N ALA A 258 11.46 -0.39 2.88
CA ALA A 258 12.79 -0.84 3.29
C ALA A 258 12.80 -1.16 4.80
N PRO A 259 13.15 -2.38 5.22
CA PRO A 259 13.15 -2.76 6.63
C PRO A 259 14.01 -1.84 7.48
N ILE A 260 13.49 -1.42 8.61
CA ILE A 260 14.16 -0.61 9.63
C ILE A 260 14.53 -1.55 10.79
N VAL A 261 15.83 -1.75 11.03
CA VAL A 261 16.31 -2.46 12.20
C VAL A 261 17.31 -1.57 12.91
N GLY A 262 16.86 -0.86 13.95
CA GLY A 262 17.66 0.12 14.67
C GLY A 262 18.00 -0.35 16.09
N ALA A 263 19.28 -0.57 16.39
CA ALA A 263 19.76 -0.96 17.71
C ALA A 263 20.38 0.23 18.48
N GLY A 264 20.06 0.35 19.76
CA GLY A 264 20.62 1.41 20.62
C GLY A 264 20.45 2.80 20.01
N PRO A 265 21.54 3.54 19.70
CA PRO A 265 21.44 4.89 19.13
C PRO A 265 20.72 4.96 17.78
N ASN A 266 20.66 3.86 17.03
CA ASN A 266 19.95 3.82 15.75
C ASN A 266 18.42 3.71 15.94
N SER A 267 17.96 3.21 17.08
CA SER A 267 16.54 3.10 17.40
C SER A 267 15.82 4.46 17.53
N VAL A 268 16.57 5.55 17.69
CA VAL A 268 15.99 6.90 17.76
C VAL A 268 15.91 7.61 16.40
N THR A 269 16.33 6.96 15.32
CA THR A 269 16.20 7.46 13.95
C THR A 269 14.99 6.81 13.30
N LEU A 270 13.97 7.60 12.99
CA LEU A 270 12.63 7.11 12.60
C LEU A 270 12.63 6.17 11.39
N HIS A 271 13.36 6.51 10.32
CA HIS A 271 13.45 5.72 9.09
C HIS A 271 14.88 5.23 8.84
N TYR A 272 15.48 4.61 9.87
CA TYR A 272 16.84 4.07 9.79
C TYR A 272 16.87 2.78 8.96
N SER A 273 17.27 2.86 7.70
CA SER A 273 17.31 1.73 6.76
C SER A 273 18.71 1.23 6.39
N ASP A 274 19.78 1.85 6.92
CA ASP A 274 21.15 1.41 6.65
C ASP A 274 21.43 0.02 7.23
N ASN A 275 20.84 -0.30 8.39
CA ASN A 275 20.94 -1.59 9.08
C ASN A 275 22.40 -2.06 9.22
N ALA A 276 23.32 -1.13 9.58
CA ALA A 276 24.76 -1.36 9.45
C ALA A 276 25.46 -1.72 10.77
N ALA A 277 24.84 -1.42 11.92
CA ALA A 277 25.49 -1.60 13.21
C ALA A 277 25.44 -3.06 13.70
N THR A 278 26.36 -3.37 14.63
CA THR A 278 26.32 -4.61 15.41
C THR A 278 25.56 -4.36 16.70
N ILE A 279 24.53 -5.16 16.96
CA ILE A 279 23.73 -5.12 18.17
C ILE A 279 24.59 -5.43 19.41
N LYS A 280 24.49 -4.60 20.44
CA LYS A 280 25.25 -4.75 21.68
C LYS A 280 24.35 -5.17 22.84
N ALA A 281 24.95 -5.81 23.83
CA ALA A 281 24.24 -6.12 25.06
C ALA A 281 23.77 -4.83 25.75
N GLY A 282 22.53 -4.84 26.25
CA GLY A 282 21.92 -3.70 26.94
C GLY A 282 21.21 -2.69 26.03
N GLU A 283 21.29 -2.85 24.71
CA GLU A 283 20.55 -2.01 23.76
C GLU A 283 19.08 -2.49 23.62
N VAL A 284 18.18 -1.58 23.21
CA VAL A 284 16.93 -1.95 22.58
C VAL A 284 17.16 -2.13 21.08
N VAL A 285 16.34 -2.95 20.44
CA VAL A 285 16.30 -3.12 18.98
C VAL A 285 14.87 -2.87 18.53
N LEU A 286 14.69 -1.84 17.75
CA LEU A 286 13.43 -1.52 17.08
C LEU A 286 13.47 -2.20 15.71
N ILE A 287 12.48 -3.04 15.42
CA ILE A 287 12.21 -3.59 14.10
C ILE A 287 10.92 -3.00 13.59
N ASP A 288 10.99 -2.33 12.45
CA ASP A 288 9.86 -1.86 11.67
C ASP A 288 10.01 -2.45 10.27
N ALA A 289 9.25 -3.51 10.02
CA ALA A 289 9.34 -4.29 8.80
C ALA A 289 8.04 -5.07 8.57
N ALA A 290 7.53 -4.99 7.36
CA ALA A 290 6.39 -5.74 6.90
C ALA A 290 6.48 -5.99 5.40
N CYS A 291 5.59 -6.81 4.86
CA CYS A 291 5.64 -7.21 3.46
C CYS A 291 4.34 -6.91 2.70
N GLU A 292 4.48 -6.87 1.39
CA GLU A 292 3.39 -6.71 0.43
C GLU A 292 2.97 -8.09 -0.09
N TYR A 293 1.68 -8.40 0.03
CA TYR A 293 1.07 -9.60 -0.51
C TYR A 293 0.02 -9.22 -1.54
N SER A 294 0.21 -9.64 -2.80
CA SER A 294 -0.70 -9.33 -3.91
C SER A 294 -1.01 -7.83 -4.02
N MET A 295 0.01 -6.99 -3.99
CA MET A 295 -0.06 -5.53 -4.00
C MET A 295 -0.61 -4.87 -2.72
N TYR A 296 -1.08 -5.61 -1.70
CA TYR A 296 -1.56 -5.03 -0.44
C TYR A 296 -0.49 -5.08 0.62
N ALA A 297 -0.23 -3.94 1.25
CA ALA A 297 0.81 -3.75 2.24
C ALA A 297 0.37 -4.17 3.65
N SER A 298 1.32 -4.53 4.50
CA SER A 298 1.18 -4.48 5.95
C SER A 298 2.19 -3.51 6.53
N ASP A 299 2.05 -3.20 7.81
CA ASP A 299 2.94 -2.33 8.56
C ASP A 299 3.02 -2.77 10.02
N ILE A 300 4.23 -3.00 10.54
CA ILE A 300 4.41 -3.54 11.89
C ILE A 300 5.71 -3.03 12.50
N THR A 301 5.62 -2.40 13.65
CA THR A 301 6.79 -2.14 14.48
C THR A 301 6.71 -2.85 15.83
N ARG A 302 7.81 -3.44 16.24
CA ARG A 302 8.05 -3.91 17.62
C ARG A 302 9.43 -3.50 18.10
N THR A 303 9.55 -3.26 19.40
CA THR A 303 10.82 -2.97 20.07
C THR A 303 11.18 -4.07 21.06
N MET A 304 12.38 -4.60 20.99
CA MET A 304 12.87 -5.73 21.74
C MET A 304 14.15 -5.40 22.51
N PRO A 305 14.41 -6.06 23.65
CA PRO A 305 15.71 -5.95 24.35
C PRO A 305 16.74 -6.89 23.71
N ALA A 306 17.92 -6.38 23.37
CA ALA A 306 18.99 -7.16 22.70
C ALA A 306 19.40 -8.45 23.44
N THR A 307 19.21 -8.53 24.76
CA THR A 307 19.55 -9.67 25.61
C THR A 307 18.37 -10.56 25.97
N GLY A 308 17.19 -10.31 25.41
CA GLY A 308 15.94 -11.03 25.72
C GLY A 308 15.23 -10.55 26.99
N HIS A 309 15.78 -9.55 27.70
CA HIS A 309 15.16 -8.94 28.90
C HIS A 309 15.36 -7.43 28.92
N PHE A 310 14.27 -6.69 29.07
CA PHE A 310 14.31 -5.25 29.21
C PHE A 310 14.97 -4.84 30.53
N THR A 311 15.75 -3.77 30.52
CA THR A 311 16.12 -3.06 31.74
C THR A 311 14.88 -2.38 32.33
N ALA A 312 14.94 -1.97 33.61
CA ALA A 312 13.81 -1.29 34.25
C ALA A 312 13.38 -0.02 33.47
N ARG A 313 14.36 0.77 32.97
CA ARG A 313 14.08 1.99 32.21
C ARG A 313 13.51 1.70 30.81
N GLN A 314 14.07 0.74 30.10
CA GLN A 314 13.54 0.32 28.78
C GLN A 314 12.09 -0.17 28.92
N LYS A 315 11.82 -0.97 29.95
CA LYS A 315 10.46 -1.45 30.23
C LYS A 315 9.50 -0.32 30.55
N GLU A 316 9.93 0.65 31.38
CA GLU A 316 9.13 1.85 31.70
C GLU A 316 8.70 2.58 30.42
N ILE A 317 9.65 2.90 29.50
CA ILE A 317 9.34 3.58 28.25
C ILE A 317 8.45 2.70 27.35
N TYR A 318 8.72 1.40 27.29
CA TYR A 318 7.90 0.44 26.52
C TYR A 318 6.44 0.44 26.97
N GLU A 319 6.21 0.34 28.29
CA GLU A 319 4.85 0.31 28.87
C GLU A 319 4.11 1.65 28.68
N ILE A 320 4.82 2.78 28.63
CA ILE A 320 4.23 4.09 28.34
C ILE A 320 3.78 4.14 26.86
N VAL A 321 4.61 3.68 25.93
CA VAL A 321 4.25 3.63 24.51
C VAL A 321 3.08 2.67 24.27
N LEU A 322 3.10 1.50 24.88
CA LEU A 322 1.99 0.54 24.80
C LEU A 322 0.70 1.13 25.39
N GLY A 323 0.79 1.81 26.52
CA GLY A 323 -0.36 2.49 27.13
C GLY A 323 -0.94 3.59 26.25
N ALA A 324 -0.09 4.33 25.52
CA ALA A 324 -0.53 5.34 24.57
C ALA A 324 -1.28 4.74 23.37
N GLN A 325 -0.77 3.61 22.82
CA GLN A 325 -1.43 2.87 21.75
C GLN A 325 -2.82 2.39 22.21
N GLN A 326 -2.89 1.78 23.38
CA GLN A 326 -4.14 1.27 23.96
C GLN A 326 -5.13 2.40 24.25
N ALA A 327 -4.66 3.56 24.75
CA ALA A 327 -5.49 4.73 25.01
C ALA A 327 -6.10 5.29 23.72
N ALA A 328 -5.30 5.40 22.65
CA ALA A 328 -5.78 5.83 21.34
C ALA A 328 -6.82 4.86 20.77
N ALA A 329 -6.54 3.55 20.80
CA ALA A 329 -7.48 2.53 20.34
C ALA A 329 -8.79 2.53 21.13
N ALA A 330 -8.73 2.69 22.46
CA ALA A 330 -9.90 2.74 23.34
C ALA A 330 -10.74 4.00 23.15
N ALA A 331 -10.13 5.13 22.75
CA ALA A 331 -10.83 6.39 22.49
C ALA A 331 -11.54 6.42 21.12
N PHE A 332 -11.26 5.44 20.24
CA PHE A 332 -11.80 5.42 18.90
C PHE A 332 -13.34 5.32 18.88
N VAL A 333 -13.97 6.18 18.10
CA VAL A 333 -15.42 6.13 17.79
C VAL A 333 -15.60 6.36 16.31
N ALA A 334 -16.09 5.35 15.60
CA ALA A 334 -16.34 5.40 14.16
C ALA A 334 -17.23 6.60 13.77
N GLY A 335 -16.85 7.30 12.69
CA GLY A 335 -17.54 8.48 12.18
C GLY A 335 -17.35 9.74 13.03
N LYS A 336 -16.50 9.71 14.08
CA LYS A 336 -16.23 10.86 14.94
C LYS A 336 -14.75 11.21 15.10
N MET A 337 -13.88 10.19 15.16
CA MET A 337 -12.44 10.39 15.41
C MET A 337 -11.67 10.43 14.10
N ARG A 338 -10.68 11.35 14.04
CA ARG A 338 -9.66 11.43 12.99
C ARG A 338 -8.32 10.88 13.51
N LEU A 339 -7.39 10.56 12.63
CA LEU A 339 -6.01 10.28 13.08
C LEU A 339 -5.41 11.51 13.78
N GLY A 340 -5.52 12.68 13.17
CA GLY A 340 -4.88 13.90 13.62
C GLY A 340 -3.42 13.98 13.19
N ASN A 341 -2.72 15.01 13.63
CA ASN A 341 -1.31 15.23 13.35
C ASN A 341 -0.61 16.05 14.44
N VAL A 342 0.72 16.11 14.39
CA VAL A 342 1.58 16.78 15.37
C VAL A 342 1.20 18.26 15.61
N SER A 343 0.77 18.99 14.57
CA SER A 343 0.42 20.41 14.68
C SER A 343 -0.87 20.66 15.46
N GLU A 344 -1.71 19.64 15.62
CA GLU A 344 -2.98 19.74 16.35
C GLU A 344 -2.82 19.48 17.87
N ARG A 345 -1.66 18.98 18.35
CA ARG A 345 -1.44 18.59 19.75
C ARG A 345 -1.59 19.76 20.75
N GLY A 346 -1.22 20.95 20.32
CA GLY A 346 -1.39 22.17 21.11
C GLY A 346 -2.75 22.86 20.99
N ALA A 347 -3.63 22.36 20.10
CA ALA A 347 -4.95 22.91 19.87
C ALA A 347 -6.00 22.31 20.83
N ASP A 348 -7.09 23.04 21.04
CA ASP A 348 -8.25 22.53 21.77
C ASP A 348 -9.11 21.67 20.83
N VAL A 349 -8.59 20.48 20.47
CA VAL A 349 -9.26 19.47 19.65
C VAL A 349 -9.43 18.20 20.46
N SER A 350 -10.60 17.60 20.39
CA SER A 350 -10.94 16.38 21.13
C SER A 350 -11.29 15.20 20.22
N ASP A 351 -11.16 15.39 18.90
CA ASP A 351 -11.57 14.44 17.88
C ASP A 351 -10.39 13.74 17.18
N THR A 352 -9.15 13.82 17.74
CA THR A 352 -7.97 13.20 17.16
C THR A 352 -7.34 12.14 18.06
N LEU A 353 -7.03 10.98 17.48
CA LEU A 353 -6.36 9.89 18.18
C LEU A 353 -4.90 10.25 18.51
N ASP A 354 -4.23 11.03 17.65
CA ASP A 354 -2.86 11.52 17.89
C ASP A 354 -2.76 12.30 19.20
N LYS A 355 -3.72 13.20 19.44
CA LYS A 355 -3.74 13.95 20.70
C LYS A 355 -3.94 13.07 21.92
N VAL A 356 -4.79 12.03 21.82
CA VAL A 356 -4.99 11.08 22.92
C VAL A 356 -3.69 10.36 23.27
N ALA A 357 -2.97 9.85 22.26
CA ALA A 357 -1.68 9.19 22.47
C ALA A 357 -0.62 10.14 23.01
N PHE A 358 -0.55 11.37 22.47
CA PHE A 358 0.37 12.40 22.95
C PHE A 358 0.12 12.78 24.40
N ASP A 359 -1.12 13.04 24.78
CA ASP A 359 -1.49 13.42 26.14
C ASP A 359 -1.16 12.28 27.13
N TYR A 360 -1.37 11.02 26.71
CA TYR A 360 -0.99 9.86 27.51
C TYR A 360 0.52 9.83 27.78
N ILE A 361 1.35 9.90 26.72
CA ILE A 361 2.81 9.91 26.85
C ILE A 361 3.28 11.08 27.72
N ASN A 362 2.70 12.27 27.48
CA ASN A 362 3.09 13.51 28.16
C ASN A 362 2.76 13.53 29.66
N THR A 363 1.76 12.75 30.07
CA THR A 363 1.32 12.69 31.49
C THR A 363 1.88 11.50 32.25
N HIS A 364 2.24 10.42 31.60
CA HIS A 364 2.66 9.17 32.26
C HIS A 364 4.17 8.95 32.28
N GLY A 365 4.95 9.72 31.50
CA GLY A 365 6.39 9.53 31.43
C GLY A 365 7.20 10.80 31.62
N LYS A 366 8.40 10.62 32.18
CA LYS A 366 9.38 11.70 32.39
C LYS A 366 10.75 11.27 31.88
N ASP A 367 11.51 12.24 31.37
CA ASP A 367 12.92 12.05 31.03
C ASP A 367 13.82 12.07 32.30
N LEU A 368 15.12 11.93 32.14
CA LEU A 368 16.10 11.95 33.21
C LEU A 368 16.18 13.32 33.97
N HIS A 369 15.60 14.37 33.38
CA HIS A 369 15.53 15.71 33.95
C HIS A 369 14.20 16.01 34.65
N GLY A 370 13.26 15.05 34.63
CA GLY A 370 11.92 15.19 35.21
C GLY A 370 10.92 15.85 34.26
N GLU A 371 11.29 16.13 33.00
CA GLU A 371 10.41 16.73 32.00
C GLU A 371 9.51 15.70 31.34
N PRO A 372 8.29 16.07 30.92
CA PRO A 372 7.38 15.17 30.24
C PRO A 372 7.95 14.58 28.93
N LEU A 373 7.60 13.32 28.63
CA LEU A 373 8.10 12.60 27.44
C LEU A 373 7.42 13.00 26.13
N GLY A 374 6.35 13.79 26.14
CA GLY A 374 5.64 14.19 24.91
C GLY A 374 6.55 14.83 23.86
N LYS A 375 7.62 15.55 24.26
CA LYS A 375 8.61 16.14 23.34
C LYS A 375 9.41 15.12 22.51
N TYR A 376 9.42 13.85 22.91
CA TYR A 376 10.10 12.75 22.23
C TYR A 376 9.17 11.91 21.33
N PHE A 377 7.87 12.25 21.28
CA PHE A 377 6.95 11.69 20.29
C PHE A 377 6.89 12.60 19.06
N LEU A 378 7.72 12.30 18.06
CA LEU A 378 8.12 13.23 17.01
C LEU A 378 7.25 13.19 15.75
N HIS A 379 6.46 12.12 15.53
CA HIS A 379 5.64 11.90 14.33
C HIS A 379 4.16 11.80 14.66
N GLY A 380 3.29 11.76 13.67
CA GLY A 380 1.85 11.52 13.84
C GLY A 380 1.57 10.10 14.34
N LEU A 381 0.36 9.88 14.87
CA LEU A 381 -0.01 8.59 15.45
C LEU A 381 -0.10 7.47 14.42
N GLY A 382 -0.28 7.80 13.13
CA GLY A 382 -0.43 6.78 12.10
C GLY A 382 -0.88 7.32 10.76
N HIS A 383 -1.08 6.42 9.82
CA HIS A 383 -1.48 6.69 8.44
C HIS A 383 -2.43 5.59 7.92
N SER A 384 -3.08 5.84 6.79
CA SER A 384 -3.89 4.82 6.10
C SER A 384 -2.99 3.77 5.46
N VAL A 385 -3.46 2.52 5.43
CA VAL A 385 -2.79 1.38 4.79
C VAL A 385 -3.71 0.74 3.75
N GLY A 386 -3.16 0.30 2.64
CA GLY A 386 -3.90 -0.34 1.54
C GLY A 386 -2.99 -0.99 0.51
N ILE A 387 -3.17 -0.63 -0.77
CA ILE A 387 -2.23 -1.00 -1.83
C ILE A 387 -0.87 -0.32 -1.58
N ASP A 388 -0.89 0.92 -1.13
CA ASP A 388 0.32 1.57 -0.64
C ASP A 388 0.39 1.46 0.89
N VAL A 389 1.61 1.36 1.44
CA VAL A 389 1.80 1.40 2.89
C VAL A 389 1.29 2.71 3.48
N HIS A 390 1.53 3.85 2.80
CA HIS A 390 0.89 5.13 3.04
C HIS A 390 -0.23 5.34 2.01
N ASP A 391 -1.35 4.68 2.21
CA ASP A 391 -2.48 4.71 1.28
C ASP A 391 -3.23 6.06 1.36
N PRO A 392 -3.73 6.60 0.23
CA PRO A 392 -4.36 7.90 0.24
C PRO A 392 -5.67 7.91 1.04
N TYR A 393 -5.85 8.95 1.84
CA TYR A 393 -7.09 9.24 2.58
C TYR A 393 -7.24 10.75 2.80
N ASP A 394 -8.43 11.19 3.18
CA ASP A 394 -8.69 12.59 3.53
C ASP A 394 -8.52 12.79 5.05
N PRO A 395 -7.44 13.43 5.53
CA PRO A 395 -7.18 13.59 6.95
C PRO A 395 -8.20 14.50 7.68
N ALA A 396 -8.99 15.27 6.94
CA ALA A 396 -10.05 16.10 7.51
C ALA A 396 -11.32 15.31 7.83
N LYS A 397 -11.44 14.10 7.30
CA LYS A 397 -12.62 13.25 7.53
C LYS A 397 -12.42 12.32 8.71
N PRO A 398 -13.48 12.08 9.52
CA PRO A 398 -13.44 11.03 10.52
C PRO A 398 -13.22 9.65 9.90
N LEU A 399 -12.51 8.81 10.64
CA LEU A 399 -12.34 7.40 10.31
C LEU A 399 -13.66 6.64 10.54
N ASP A 400 -14.06 5.82 9.57
CA ASP A 400 -15.31 5.07 9.61
C ASP A 400 -15.12 3.67 8.99
N ARG A 401 -16.20 2.93 8.88
CA ARG A 401 -16.26 1.54 8.39
C ARG A 401 -15.50 1.35 7.08
N GLY A 402 -14.67 0.32 7.02
CA GLY A 402 -13.80 0.02 5.88
C GLY A 402 -12.48 0.81 5.84
N ASN A 403 -12.27 1.81 6.72
CA ASN A 403 -10.95 2.42 6.83
C ASN A 403 -9.96 1.46 7.49
N VAL A 404 -8.72 1.46 6.99
CA VAL A 404 -7.57 0.69 7.50
C VAL A 404 -6.45 1.67 7.76
N PHE A 405 -5.83 1.61 8.93
CA PHE A 405 -4.80 2.55 9.34
C PHE A 405 -3.90 1.98 10.44
N THR A 406 -2.73 2.60 10.66
CA THR A 406 -1.82 2.24 11.75
C THR A 406 -2.16 2.99 13.03
N ILE A 407 -1.82 2.38 14.18
CA ILE A 407 -1.72 3.04 15.48
C ILE A 407 -0.32 2.74 16.00
N GLU A 408 0.58 3.73 15.93
CA GLU A 408 2.03 3.54 16.06
C GLU A 408 2.71 4.60 16.94
N PRO A 409 2.26 4.87 18.16
CA PRO A 409 2.96 5.84 18.99
C PRO A 409 4.41 5.42 19.23
N GLY A 410 5.30 6.41 19.31
CA GLY A 410 6.73 6.18 19.58
C GLY A 410 7.34 7.24 20.49
N VAL A 411 8.36 6.84 21.25
CA VAL A 411 9.19 7.71 22.10
C VAL A 411 10.64 7.47 21.77
N TYR A 412 11.36 8.54 21.41
CA TYR A 412 12.74 8.47 20.93
C TYR A 412 13.62 9.40 21.75
N ILE A 413 14.42 8.86 22.68
CA ILE A 413 15.25 9.59 23.64
C ILE A 413 16.73 9.43 23.26
N PRO A 414 17.34 10.39 22.52
CA PRO A 414 18.73 10.26 22.07
C PRO A 414 19.72 10.17 23.22
N GLU A 415 19.50 10.90 24.31
CA GLU A 415 20.37 10.94 25.48
C GLU A 415 20.45 9.59 26.19
N GLU A 416 19.37 8.81 26.13
CA GLU A 416 19.29 7.46 26.71
C GLU A 416 19.56 6.37 25.67
N GLN A 417 19.67 6.70 24.37
CA GLN A 417 19.77 5.78 23.25
C GLN A 417 18.63 4.75 23.22
N ILE A 418 17.43 5.20 23.60
CA ILE A 418 16.21 4.40 23.68
C ILE A 418 15.18 4.96 22.70
N GLY A 419 14.90 4.20 21.64
CA GLY A 419 13.75 4.39 20.76
C GLY A 419 12.79 3.24 20.92
N VAL A 420 11.53 3.55 21.19
CA VAL A 420 10.44 2.57 21.29
C VAL A 420 9.30 3.01 20.39
N ARG A 421 8.88 2.16 19.47
CA ARG A 421 7.63 2.23 18.71
C ARG A 421 6.91 0.90 18.82
N ILE A 422 5.60 0.95 18.96
CA ILE A 422 4.70 -0.22 18.92
C ILE A 422 3.61 0.13 17.93
N GLU A 423 3.48 -0.67 16.88
CA GLU A 423 2.62 -0.39 15.74
C GLU A 423 1.80 -1.59 15.34
N ASP A 424 0.53 -1.35 15.12
CA ASP A 424 -0.40 -2.30 14.58
C ASP A 424 -1.25 -1.69 13.46
N VAL A 425 -1.56 -2.49 12.45
CA VAL A 425 -2.58 -2.18 11.44
C VAL A 425 -3.95 -2.60 11.96
N VAL A 426 -4.86 -1.66 12.00
CA VAL A 426 -6.25 -1.89 12.40
C VAL A 426 -7.21 -1.53 11.29
N TYR A 427 -8.40 -2.16 11.26
CA TYR A 427 -9.48 -1.73 10.38
C TYR A 427 -10.78 -1.54 11.16
N VAL A 428 -11.65 -0.66 10.64
CA VAL A 428 -12.98 -0.43 11.21
C VAL A 428 -13.98 -1.38 10.54
N ASN A 429 -14.53 -2.31 11.32
CA ASN A 429 -15.50 -3.28 10.83
C ASN A 429 -16.91 -2.69 10.64
N ASP A 430 -17.86 -3.51 10.15
CA ASP A 430 -19.24 -3.07 9.86
C ASP A 430 -20.00 -2.61 11.12
N GLU A 431 -19.61 -3.08 12.30
CA GLU A 431 -20.16 -2.61 13.59
C GLU A 431 -19.53 -1.30 14.08
N GLY A 432 -18.55 -0.74 13.36
CA GLY A 432 -17.84 0.47 13.75
C GLY A 432 -16.79 0.25 14.84
N ARG A 433 -16.31 -0.99 15.02
CA ARG A 433 -15.27 -1.33 16.01
C ARG A 433 -13.93 -1.53 15.31
N LEU A 434 -12.84 -1.20 16.01
CA LEU A 434 -11.50 -1.56 15.56
C LEU A 434 -11.28 -3.07 15.65
N VAL A 435 -10.71 -3.61 14.61
CA VAL A 435 -10.19 -4.99 14.55
C VAL A 435 -8.71 -4.91 14.24
N ASP A 436 -7.91 -5.45 15.11
CA ASP A 436 -6.46 -5.49 14.99
C ASP A 436 -6.04 -6.68 14.10
N LEU A 437 -5.35 -6.38 13.00
CA LEU A 437 -4.80 -7.38 12.08
C LEU A 437 -3.49 -7.99 12.60
N ILE A 438 -2.82 -7.32 13.54
CA ILE A 438 -1.53 -7.70 14.13
C ILE A 438 -1.70 -8.34 15.51
N GLY A 439 -2.93 -8.38 16.03
CA GLY A 439 -3.26 -8.85 17.37
C GLY A 439 -2.64 -10.20 17.82
N PRO A 440 -2.31 -11.18 16.94
CA PRO A 440 -1.58 -12.38 17.30
C PRO A 440 -0.11 -12.18 17.69
N LEU A 441 0.52 -11.03 17.34
CA LEU A 441 1.91 -10.74 17.67
C LEU A 441 2.04 -10.24 19.12
N ALA A 442 3.13 -10.62 19.78
CA ALA A 442 3.45 -10.18 21.13
C ALA A 442 3.37 -8.65 21.29
N HIS A 443 2.63 -8.18 22.31
CA HIS A 443 2.42 -6.75 22.59
C HIS A 443 3.04 -6.30 23.92
N THR A 444 2.82 -7.05 25.00
CA THR A 444 3.37 -6.67 26.30
C THR A 444 4.86 -6.97 26.38
N ALA A 445 5.60 -6.23 27.21
CA ALA A 445 7.03 -6.47 27.42
C ALA A 445 7.31 -7.96 27.77
N LYS A 446 6.44 -8.58 28.58
CA LYS A 446 6.55 -10.00 28.97
C LYS A 446 6.36 -10.94 27.76
N GLU A 447 5.41 -10.67 26.89
CA GLU A 447 5.16 -11.48 25.69
C GLU A 447 6.32 -11.35 24.69
N VAL A 448 6.84 -10.12 24.50
CA VAL A 448 8.02 -9.86 23.65
C VAL A 448 9.23 -10.64 24.17
N GLU A 449 9.55 -10.57 25.47
CA GLU A 449 10.63 -11.35 26.07
C GLU A 449 10.42 -12.87 25.91
N ALA A 450 9.16 -13.33 25.90
CA ALA A 450 8.84 -14.74 25.68
C ALA A 450 8.98 -15.16 24.20
N ALA A 451 8.63 -14.30 23.26
CA ALA A 451 8.70 -14.55 21.82
C ALA A 451 10.15 -14.62 21.29
N MET A 452 11.10 -14.00 21.98
CA MET A 452 12.54 -14.01 21.64
C MET A 452 13.22 -15.36 21.99
N ARG A 453 12.60 -16.21 22.78
CA ARG A 453 13.10 -17.56 23.16
C ARG A 453 12.74 -18.58 22.08
#